data_8004aad58f415dec0d0cb620814144da
#
_entry.id   8004aad58f415dec0d0cb620814144da
#
_cell.length_a   1.000
_cell.length_b   1.000
_cell.length_c   1.000
_cell.angle_alpha   90.00
_cell.angle_beta   90.00
_cell.angle_gamma   90.00
#
_symmetry.space_group_name_H-M   'P 1'
#
loop_
_entity.id
_entity.type
_entity.pdbx_description
1 polymer ?
#
loop_
_entity_poly.entity_id
_entity_poly.type
_entity_poly.pdbx_seq_one_letter_code
_entity_poly.pdbx_strand_id
1 'polypeptide(L)'
;MKKTDRKKLEKELDKLWSRAVISRDKACRYSNSTDRLSAHHIRSRRHAITRWNLENGLCLAWSVHFLQKANPELFHDRIIEIIGQKEYNRLKKISDQTYKWSLEELERIKEQLLEAINQNG
;
A
#
# COMPACT_ATOMS: atom_id res chain seq x y z
N MET A 1 -9.16 -25.28 1.54
CA MET A 1 -8.97 -24.40 0.36
C MET A 1 -7.65 -24.71 -0.32
N LYS A 2 -7.66 -24.73 -1.63
CA LYS A 2 -6.46 -24.97 -2.43
C LYS A 2 -5.52 -23.75 -2.39
N LYS A 3 -4.21 -23.98 -2.47
CA LYS A 3 -3.21 -22.92 -2.52
C LYS A 3 -3.47 -21.92 -3.66
N THR A 4 -3.96 -22.40 -4.81
CA THR A 4 -4.27 -21.56 -5.97
C THR A 4 -5.39 -20.56 -5.67
N ASP A 5 -6.38 -20.95 -4.87
CA ASP A 5 -7.49 -20.06 -4.51
C ASP A 5 -7.03 -18.96 -3.56
N ARG A 6 -6.14 -19.31 -2.63
CA ARG A 6 -5.54 -18.33 -1.73
C ARG A 6 -4.70 -17.32 -2.52
N LYS A 7 -3.89 -17.79 -3.46
CA LYS A 7 -3.07 -16.91 -4.32
C LYS A 7 -3.93 -15.99 -5.17
N LYS A 8 -5.04 -16.49 -5.70
CA LYS A 8 -5.98 -15.65 -6.47
C LYS A 8 -6.57 -14.56 -5.60
N LEU A 9 -6.96 -14.89 -4.38
CA LEU A 9 -7.50 -13.93 -3.44
C LEU A 9 -6.45 -12.88 -3.07
N GLU A 10 -5.21 -13.31 -2.79
CA GLU A 10 -4.13 -12.37 -2.49
C GLU A 10 -3.86 -11.39 -3.63
N LYS A 11 -3.89 -11.88 -4.89
CA LYS A 11 -3.74 -11.00 -6.06
C LYS A 11 -4.91 -10.03 -6.19
N GLU A 12 -6.11 -10.50 -5.91
CA GLU A 12 -7.29 -9.64 -5.91
C GLU A 12 -7.18 -8.56 -4.85
N LEU A 13 -6.72 -8.92 -3.65
CA LEU A 13 -6.49 -7.97 -2.57
C LEU A 13 -5.43 -6.92 -2.95
N ASP A 14 -4.36 -7.33 -3.63
CA ASP A 14 -3.35 -6.39 -4.11
C ASP A 14 -3.96 -5.34 -5.04
N LYS A 15 -4.82 -5.77 -5.96
CA LYS A 15 -5.50 -4.85 -6.89
C LYS A 15 -6.46 -3.92 -6.16
N LEU A 16 -7.25 -4.45 -5.24
CA LEU A 16 -8.20 -3.66 -4.47
C LEU A 16 -7.49 -2.67 -3.56
N TRP A 17 -6.40 -3.10 -2.93
CA TRP A 17 -5.60 -2.21 -2.09
C TRP A 17 -5.05 -1.05 -2.92
N SER A 18 -4.50 -1.34 -4.09
CA SER A 18 -3.98 -0.31 -4.99
C SER A 18 -5.06 0.69 -5.38
N ARG A 19 -6.24 0.21 -5.78
CA ARG A 19 -7.37 1.07 -6.13
C ARG A 19 -7.83 1.92 -4.96
N ALA A 20 -7.88 1.34 -3.76
CA ALA A 20 -8.29 2.06 -2.56
C ALA A 20 -7.31 3.18 -2.22
N VAL A 21 -6.01 2.92 -2.30
CA VAL A 21 -4.97 3.93 -2.04
C VAL A 21 -5.09 5.08 -3.06
N ILE A 22 -5.20 4.76 -4.34
CA ILE A 22 -5.30 5.77 -5.40
C ILE A 22 -6.60 6.58 -5.25
N SER A 23 -7.72 5.92 -4.98
CA SER A 23 -9.01 6.61 -4.84
C SER A 23 -9.04 7.54 -3.62
N ARG A 24 -8.30 7.17 -2.57
CA ARG A 24 -8.17 8.03 -1.38
C ARG A 24 -7.34 9.27 -1.65
N ASP A 25 -6.14 9.07 -2.25
CA ASP A 25 -5.15 10.15 -2.43
C ASP A 25 -5.41 11.01 -3.66
N LYS A 26 -5.93 10.41 -4.73
CA LYS A 26 -6.36 11.09 -5.99
C LYS A 26 -5.24 11.73 -6.80
N ALA A 27 -4.10 11.99 -6.19
CA ALA A 27 -2.92 12.57 -6.84
C ALA A 27 -1.67 12.05 -6.17
N CYS A 28 -0.54 12.20 -6.84
CA CYS A 28 0.76 11.82 -6.29
C CYS A 28 1.05 12.64 -5.03
N ARG A 29 1.30 11.95 -3.91
CA ARG A 29 1.60 12.60 -2.64
C ARG A 29 2.98 13.26 -2.64
N TYR A 30 3.83 12.90 -3.59
CA TYR A 30 5.17 13.47 -3.73
C TYR A 30 5.19 14.73 -4.61
N SER A 31 4.56 14.68 -5.80
CA SER A 31 4.62 15.74 -6.82
C SER A 31 3.28 16.41 -7.10
N ASN A 32 2.20 15.92 -6.56
CA ASN A 32 0.84 16.38 -6.82
C ASN A 32 0.36 16.13 -8.27
N SER A 33 1.13 15.40 -9.07
CA SER A 33 0.73 15.01 -10.42
C SER A 33 -0.42 14.01 -10.41
N THR A 34 -1.24 14.03 -11.45
CA THR A 34 -2.30 13.04 -11.67
C THR A 34 -1.96 12.08 -12.81
N ASP A 35 -0.74 12.16 -13.36
CA ASP A 35 -0.31 11.33 -14.47
C ASP A 35 0.17 9.95 -14.02
N ARG A 36 -0.50 8.93 -14.55
CA ARG A 36 -0.13 7.52 -14.33
C ARG A 36 0.17 7.20 -12.86
N LEU A 37 -0.87 7.24 -12.05
CA LEU A 37 -0.79 6.98 -10.63
C LEU A 37 -0.67 5.50 -10.31
N SER A 38 0.10 5.18 -9.27
CA SER A 38 0.19 3.83 -8.73
C SER A 38 0.27 3.90 -7.21
N ALA A 39 -0.06 2.80 -6.56
CA ALA A 39 0.05 2.71 -5.12
C ALA A 39 1.42 2.14 -4.74
N HIS A 40 2.08 2.80 -3.80
CA HIS A 40 3.40 2.42 -3.31
C HIS A 40 3.27 1.87 -1.89
N HIS A 41 3.88 0.70 -1.63
CA HIS A 41 3.97 0.14 -0.27
C HIS A 41 5.08 0.87 0.48
N ILE A 42 4.74 1.52 1.59
CA ILE A 42 5.73 2.22 2.44
C ILE A 42 6.68 1.20 3.05
N ARG A 43 6.12 0.15 3.67
CA ARG A 43 6.89 -1.04 4.07
C ARG A 43 6.60 -2.13 3.05
N SER A 44 7.64 -2.81 2.59
CA SER A 44 7.56 -3.79 1.50
C SER A 44 6.37 -4.75 1.63
N ARG A 45 5.77 -5.09 0.50
CA ARG A 45 4.68 -6.07 0.42
C ARG A 45 5.08 -7.46 0.93
N ARG A 46 6.37 -7.71 1.15
CA ARG A 46 6.85 -8.96 1.78
C ARG A 46 6.36 -9.10 3.22
N HIS A 47 6.09 -7.97 3.88
CA HIS A 47 5.58 -7.97 5.26
C HIS A 47 4.09 -8.20 5.23
N ALA A 48 3.67 -9.46 5.42
CA ALA A 48 2.27 -9.87 5.28
C ALA A 48 1.31 -9.03 6.13
N ILE A 49 1.71 -8.69 7.35
CA ILE A 49 0.84 -8.00 8.30
C ILE A 49 0.41 -6.61 7.83
N THR A 50 1.24 -5.92 7.04
CA THR A 50 0.95 -4.58 6.53
C THR A 50 0.63 -4.54 5.04
N ARG A 51 0.72 -5.68 4.35
CA ARG A 51 0.60 -5.75 2.89
C ARG A 51 -0.67 -5.09 2.35
N TRP A 52 -1.80 -5.26 3.02
CA TRP A 52 -3.09 -4.71 2.56
C TRP A 52 -3.64 -3.63 3.47
N ASN A 53 -2.80 -3.11 4.38
CA ASN A 53 -3.17 -2.01 5.25
C ASN A 53 -3.12 -0.70 4.45
N LEU A 54 -4.21 0.05 4.44
CA LEU A 54 -4.28 1.32 3.71
C LEU A 54 -3.29 2.37 4.23
N GLU A 55 -2.99 2.33 5.52
CA GLU A 55 -2.00 3.24 6.12
C GLU A 55 -0.59 2.98 5.59
N ASN A 56 -0.34 1.77 5.07
CA ASN A 56 0.93 1.39 4.46
C ASN A 56 1.02 1.75 2.98
N GLY A 57 0.08 2.52 2.48
CA GLY A 57 -0.02 2.87 1.07
C GLY A 57 0.07 4.36 0.81
N LEU A 58 0.69 4.70 -0.30
CA LEU A 58 0.90 6.06 -0.75
C LEU A 58 0.76 6.12 -2.26
N CYS A 59 -0.06 7.04 -2.77
CA CYS A 59 -0.22 7.21 -4.21
C CYS A 59 0.95 8.02 -4.77
N LEU A 60 1.60 7.48 -5.80
CA LEU A 60 2.73 8.13 -6.46
C LEU A 60 2.55 8.14 -7.97
N ALA A 61 2.98 9.23 -8.62
CA ALA A 61 3.01 9.31 -10.07
C ALA A 61 4.15 8.46 -10.63
N TRP A 62 3.98 8.00 -11.86
CA TRP A 62 4.97 7.16 -12.55
C TRP A 62 6.37 7.75 -12.55
N SER A 63 6.49 9.06 -12.75
CA SER A 63 7.77 9.76 -12.78
C SER A 63 8.58 9.64 -11.48
N VAL A 64 7.90 9.45 -10.35
CA VAL A 64 8.56 9.34 -9.04
C VAL A 64 9.30 8.01 -8.90
N HIS A 65 8.88 6.96 -9.63
CA HIS A 65 9.58 5.68 -9.60
C HIS A 65 11.02 5.77 -10.09
N PHE A 66 11.31 6.69 -10.99
CA PHE A 66 12.68 6.92 -11.46
C PHE A 66 13.57 7.44 -10.34
N LEU A 67 13.02 8.28 -9.47
CA LEU A 67 13.78 8.80 -8.33
C LEU A 67 14.12 7.67 -7.36
N GLN A 68 13.19 6.73 -7.15
CA GLN A 68 13.44 5.58 -6.28
C GLN A 68 14.66 4.79 -6.75
N LYS A 69 14.82 4.61 -8.07
CA LYS A 69 15.96 3.89 -8.65
C LYS A 69 17.23 4.73 -8.63
N ALA A 70 17.11 6.02 -8.99
CA ALA A 70 18.26 6.91 -9.13
C ALA A 70 18.86 7.33 -7.80
N ASN A 71 18.03 7.55 -6.79
CA ASN A 71 18.48 8.01 -5.46
C ASN A 71 17.55 7.44 -4.38
N PRO A 72 17.74 6.16 -3.97
CA PRO A 72 16.87 5.53 -2.97
C PRO A 72 16.85 6.23 -1.62
N GLU A 73 17.96 6.80 -1.19
CA GLU A 73 18.04 7.51 0.10
C GLU A 73 17.15 8.75 0.09
N LEU A 74 17.27 9.56 -0.96
CA LEU A 74 16.46 10.77 -1.10
C LEU A 74 14.97 10.41 -1.20
N PHE A 75 14.66 9.37 -1.97
CA PHE A 75 13.29 8.87 -2.10
C PHE A 75 12.73 8.49 -0.73
N HIS A 76 13.49 7.72 0.05
CA HIS A 76 13.10 7.29 1.39
C HIS A 76 12.87 8.49 2.32
N ASP A 77 13.79 9.45 2.31
CA ASP A 77 13.68 10.66 3.14
C ASP A 77 12.41 11.45 2.79
N ARG A 78 12.07 11.53 1.51
CA ARG A 78 10.86 12.23 1.07
C ARG A 78 9.59 11.52 1.51
N ILE A 79 9.59 10.19 1.45
CA ILE A 79 8.44 9.41 1.95
C ILE A 79 8.24 9.70 3.44
N ILE A 80 9.31 9.72 4.22
CA ILE A 80 9.23 10.03 5.65
C ILE A 80 8.73 11.46 5.88
N GLU A 81 9.15 12.43 5.07
CA GLU A 81 8.64 13.79 5.15
C GLU A 81 7.13 13.86 4.92
N ILE A 82 6.62 13.07 3.96
CA ILE A 82 5.20 13.06 3.61
C ILE A 82 4.36 12.48 4.74
N ILE A 83 4.75 11.34 5.29
CA ILE A 83 3.94 10.63 6.30
C ILE A 83 4.32 10.98 7.73
N GLY A 84 5.53 11.50 7.95
CA GLY A 84 6.07 11.78 9.27
C GLY A 84 6.88 10.63 9.84
N GLN A 85 7.94 10.95 10.57
CA GLN A 85 8.84 9.97 11.17
C GLN A 85 8.11 9.06 12.16
N LYS A 86 7.21 9.62 12.95
CA LYS A 86 6.44 8.86 13.95
C LYS A 86 5.59 7.79 13.29
N GLU A 87 4.90 8.14 12.21
CA GLU A 87 4.06 7.20 11.46
C GLU A 87 4.91 6.13 10.79
N TYR A 88 6.04 6.51 10.20
CA TYR A 88 6.96 5.54 9.60
C TYR A 88 7.44 4.53 10.65
N ASN A 89 7.84 5.01 11.82
CA ASN A 89 8.31 4.15 12.91
C ASN A 89 7.23 3.18 13.38
N ARG A 90 5.98 3.66 13.45
CA ARG A 90 4.83 2.85 13.81
C ARG A 90 4.62 1.71 12.79
N LEU A 91 4.62 2.05 11.51
CA LEU A 91 4.46 1.07 10.42
C LEU A 91 5.60 0.06 10.42
N LYS A 92 6.82 0.52 10.63
CA LYS A 92 8.00 -0.36 10.67
C LYS A 92 7.87 -1.37 11.80
N LYS A 93 7.48 -0.93 12.98
CA LYS A 93 7.31 -1.80 14.16
C LYS A 93 6.24 -2.87 13.90
N ILE A 94 5.12 -2.48 13.29
CA ILE A 94 4.06 -3.41 12.95
C ILE A 94 4.53 -4.39 11.88
N SER A 95 5.17 -3.89 10.81
CA SER A 95 5.58 -4.71 9.68
C SER A 95 6.64 -5.75 10.02
N ASP A 96 7.43 -5.50 11.07
CA ASP A 96 8.46 -6.44 11.51
C ASP A 96 7.88 -7.65 12.26
N GLN A 97 6.60 -7.61 12.60
CA GLN A 97 5.91 -8.73 13.22
C GLN A 97 5.55 -9.79 12.18
N THR A 98 5.73 -11.06 12.54
CA THR A 98 5.33 -12.17 11.67
C THR A 98 3.84 -12.44 11.88
N TYR A 99 3.08 -12.54 10.78
CA TYR A 99 1.66 -12.84 10.85
C TYR A 99 1.22 -13.66 9.65
N LYS A 100 0.39 -14.65 9.89
CA LYS A 100 -0.20 -15.46 8.82
C LYS A 100 -1.72 -15.26 8.83
N TRP A 101 -2.23 -14.59 7.79
CA TRP A 101 -3.65 -14.33 7.66
C TRP A 101 -4.43 -15.63 7.43
N SER A 102 -5.55 -15.79 8.14
CA SER A 102 -6.50 -16.86 7.83
C SER A 102 -7.30 -16.46 6.60
N LEU A 103 -7.93 -17.44 5.98
CA LEU A 103 -8.78 -17.18 4.82
C LEU A 103 -9.94 -16.25 5.17
N GLU A 104 -10.56 -16.46 6.33
CA GLU A 104 -11.64 -15.60 6.81
C GLU A 104 -11.18 -14.16 6.98
N GLU A 105 -9.97 -13.97 7.50
CA GLU A 105 -9.40 -12.63 7.64
C GLU A 105 -9.16 -11.97 6.29
N LEU A 106 -8.66 -12.73 5.30
CA LEU A 106 -8.46 -12.21 3.95
C LEU A 106 -9.77 -11.78 3.30
N GLU A 107 -10.84 -12.56 3.51
CA GLU A 107 -12.16 -12.18 3.01
C GLU A 107 -12.68 -10.89 3.66
N ARG A 108 -12.43 -10.71 4.95
CA ARG A 108 -12.79 -9.46 5.64
C ARG A 108 -12.00 -8.27 5.12
N ILE A 109 -10.72 -8.48 4.85
CA ILE A 109 -9.88 -7.43 4.24
C ILE A 109 -10.46 -7.02 2.89
N LYS A 110 -10.89 -8.00 2.08
CA LYS A 110 -11.54 -7.72 0.80
C LYS A 110 -12.76 -6.82 0.96
N GLU A 111 -13.64 -7.15 1.90
CA GLU A 111 -14.82 -6.35 2.18
C GLU A 111 -14.46 -4.93 2.60
N GLN A 112 -13.47 -4.79 3.47
CA GLN A 112 -13.01 -3.48 3.94
C GLN A 112 -12.43 -2.64 2.79
N LEU A 113 -11.67 -3.26 1.89
CA LEU A 113 -11.11 -2.55 0.74
C LEU A 113 -12.18 -2.10 -0.24
N LEU A 114 -13.17 -2.96 -0.51
CA LEU A 114 -14.29 -2.60 -1.38
C LEU A 114 -15.10 -1.45 -0.78
N GLU A 115 -15.33 -1.47 0.52
CA GLU A 115 -16.04 -0.40 1.21
C GLU A 115 -15.26 0.92 1.12
N ALA A 116 -13.94 0.87 1.34
CA ALA A 116 -13.09 2.05 1.23
C ALA A 116 -13.15 2.66 -0.19
N ILE A 117 -13.12 1.82 -1.22
CA ILE A 117 -13.23 2.28 -2.60
C ILE A 117 -14.58 2.97 -2.84
N ASN A 118 -15.66 2.37 -2.35
CA ASN A 118 -17.02 2.94 -2.50
C ASN A 118 -17.15 4.29 -1.80
N GLN A 119 -16.56 4.43 -0.62
CA GLN A 119 -16.62 5.69 0.14
C GLN A 119 -15.83 6.81 -0.54
N ASN A 120 -14.73 6.46 -1.21
CA ASN A 120 -13.85 7.43 -1.87
C ASN A 120 -14.31 7.78 -3.29
N GLY A 121 -15.15 6.94 -3.86
CA GLY A 121 -15.67 7.12 -5.20
C GLY A 121 -16.80 8.09 -5.27
#